data_0ef09cf04168a9f451a25b567bc5e43c
#
_entry.id   0ef09cf04168a9f451a25b567bc5e43c
#
_cell.length_a   1.000
_cell.length_b   1.000
_cell.length_c   1.000
_cell.angle_alpha   90.00
_cell.angle_beta   90.00
_cell.angle_gamma   90.00
#
_symmetry.space_group_name_H-M   'P 1'
#
loop_
_entity.id
_entity.type
_entity.pdbx_description
1 polymer ?
#
loop_
_entity_poly.entity_id
_entity_poly.type
_entity_poly.pdbx_seq_one_letter_code
_entity_poly.pdbx_strand_id
1 'polypeptide(L)'
;MQVIGIFFIFAPEYEELSTIITIANKVESMKRLCLLFISSVMMTATALAQKDIPLVYKVENTGAKASPQLPAKDKAKKVESLTNPFEWSNGKGSVKKFSKWKLRRGEIAKEIQNYEIGTKPTVAPGAVKAKMDGDTLKVTVTVNGESLSLSAVIRYPSEGEAPYALMIGTSGISLPKDVFAGRPIATMVYAERQVNNYSQFGKPSGRGNYPFDRLYPELKDNGAYSQWAWGISRLIDGLQQLGPEVTKINMERIGVTGCSYAGKMALFCGAFDERIALTIAQEPGGGGAAAWRYSRWHNTQPGAEAVECLDNTDYHWFMESLKENYSGDEVSYLPYDHHELVAMICPRAVLMLGNPDYNWLADPSAYVSMNAAMKVWQKFGIEDRVGYSIVAGHGHCRLHPDQYPEVEAYLDKFLLGKKDVNTKVRIAPAEYQNIDLKRWITW
;
A
#
# COMPACT_ATOMS: atom_id res chain seq x y z
N MET A 1 -93.17 35.64 -12.81
CA MET A 1 -92.15 35.63 -11.75
C MET A 1 -90.87 35.21 -12.32
N GLN A 2 -89.91 36.12 -12.27
CA GLN A 2 -88.58 36.08 -12.92
C GLN A 2 -87.69 34.98 -12.31
N VAL A 3 -86.97 34.22 -13.12
CA VAL A 3 -85.84 33.44 -12.72
C VAL A 3 -84.57 34.05 -13.38
N ILE A 4 -83.67 34.48 -12.54
CA ILE A 4 -82.41 35.12 -12.87
C ILE A 4 -81.42 34.05 -13.28
N GLY A 5 -80.91 34.17 -14.50
CA GLY A 5 -79.76 33.37 -15.00
C GLY A 5 -78.45 33.96 -14.53
N ILE A 6 -77.61 33.13 -13.83
CA ILE A 6 -76.23 33.49 -13.52
C ILE A 6 -75.35 32.86 -14.60
N PHE A 7 -74.73 33.70 -15.45
CA PHE A 7 -73.65 33.26 -16.35
C PHE A 7 -72.36 33.20 -15.61
N PHE A 8 -71.77 32.01 -15.53
CA PHE A 8 -70.38 31.87 -15.11
C PHE A 8 -69.45 32.15 -16.32
N ILE A 9 -68.71 33.22 -16.26
CA ILE A 9 -67.56 33.52 -17.14
C ILE A 9 -66.33 33.07 -16.38
N PHE A 10 -65.84 31.86 -16.68
CA PHE A 10 -64.50 31.44 -16.22
C PHE A 10 -63.97 30.45 -17.28
N ALA A 11 -63.21 30.92 -18.22
CA ALA A 11 -62.55 30.03 -19.19
C ALA A 11 -61.24 30.49 -19.84
N PRO A 12 -60.56 31.60 -19.55
CA PRO A 12 -59.18 31.80 -20.05
C PRO A 12 -58.04 31.41 -19.07
N GLU A 13 -58.28 31.47 -17.77
CA GLU A 13 -57.16 31.24 -16.81
C GLU A 13 -56.73 29.77 -16.62
N TYR A 14 -57.62 28.82 -16.92
CA TYR A 14 -57.33 27.39 -16.78
C TYR A 14 -56.43 26.83 -17.87
N GLU A 15 -56.46 27.31 -19.09
CA GLU A 15 -55.59 26.88 -20.21
C GLU A 15 -54.14 27.41 -20.04
N GLU A 16 -53.97 28.64 -19.57
CA GLU A 16 -52.59 29.19 -19.30
C GLU A 16 -51.94 28.42 -18.13
N LEU A 17 -52.65 28.12 -17.06
CA LEU A 17 -52.14 27.35 -15.92
C LEU A 17 -51.73 25.95 -16.31
N SER A 18 -52.54 25.26 -17.12
CA SER A 18 -52.25 23.93 -17.67
C SER A 18 -50.98 23.93 -18.54
N THR A 19 -50.79 24.95 -19.34
CA THR A 19 -49.63 25.11 -20.21
C THR A 19 -48.36 25.38 -19.39
N ILE A 20 -48.42 26.20 -18.37
CA ILE A 20 -47.30 26.48 -17.43
C ILE A 20 -46.89 25.22 -16.68
N ILE A 21 -47.84 24.44 -16.16
CA ILE A 21 -47.56 23.16 -15.48
C ILE A 21 -46.92 22.15 -16.43
N THR A 22 -47.40 22.08 -17.68
CA THR A 22 -46.81 21.18 -18.70
C THR A 22 -45.37 21.57 -19.05
N ILE A 23 -45.07 22.86 -19.17
CA ILE A 23 -43.71 23.37 -19.42
C ILE A 23 -42.80 23.10 -18.21
N ALA A 24 -43.28 23.33 -16.99
CA ALA A 24 -42.51 23.05 -15.77
C ALA A 24 -42.14 21.57 -15.64
N ASN A 25 -43.09 20.68 -15.90
CA ASN A 25 -42.86 19.21 -15.89
C ASN A 25 -41.87 18.77 -17.00
N LYS A 26 -41.92 19.40 -18.15
CA LYS A 26 -40.97 19.15 -19.25
C LYS A 26 -39.54 19.60 -18.94
N VAL A 27 -39.40 20.76 -18.27
CA VAL A 27 -38.11 21.28 -17.80
C VAL A 27 -37.53 20.40 -16.71
N GLU A 28 -38.35 19.92 -15.76
CA GLU A 28 -37.91 19.01 -14.69
C GLU A 28 -37.49 17.64 -15.26
N SER A 29 -38.22 17.12 -16.25
CA SER A 29 -37.87 15.88 -16.94
C SER A 29 -36.56 16.03 -17.73
N MET A 30 -36.35 17.15 -18.40
CA MET A 30 -35.09 17.46 -19.08
C MET A 30 -33.90 17.58 -18.12
N LYS A 31 -34.08 18.21 -16.95
CA LYS A 31 -33.06 18.28 -15.91
C LYS A 31 -32.65 16.88 -15.41
N ARG A 32 -33.63 16.01 -15.16
CA ARG A 32 -33.38 14.60 -14.76
C ARG A 32 -32.67 13.81 -15.86
N LEU A 33 -33.04 14.02 -17.11
CA LEU A 33 -32.39 13.37 -18.27
C LEU A 33 -30.95 13.86 -18.43
N CYS A 34 -30.67 15.16 -18.27
CA CYS A 34 -29.32 15.73 -18.30
C CYS A 34 -28.46 15.20 -17.14
N LEU A 35 -29.00 15.08 -15.93
CA LEU A 35 -28.31 14.51 -14.78
C LEU A 35 -27.95 13.04 -14.99
N LEU A 36 -28.87 12.25 -15.55
CA LEU A 36 -28.62 10.84 -15.89
C LEU A 36 -27.57 10.71 -17.00
N PHE A 37 -27.59 11.60 -18.00
CA PHE A 37 -26.59 11.61 -19.06
C PHE A 37 -25.20 12.00 -18.57
N ILE A 38 -25.12 13.02 -17.71
CA ILE A 38 -23.87 13.45 -17.08
C ILE A 38 -23.31 12.35 -16.18
N SER A 39 -24.16 11.67 -15.38
CA SER A 39 -23.71 10.55 -14.54
C SER A 39 -23.24 9.36 -15.38
N SER A 40 -23.92 9.03 -16.49
CA SER A 40 -23.52 7.98 -17.41
C SER A 40 -22.20 8.30 -18.12
N VAL A 41 -22.01 9.53 -18.58
CA VAL A 41 -20.75 10.00 -19.19
C VAL A 41 -19.60 10.01 -18.17
N MET A 42 -19.86 10.39 -16.92
CA MET A 42 -18.85 10.29 -15.86
C MET A 42 -18.49 8.83 -15.53
N MET A 43 -19.46 7.91 -15.48
CA MET A 43 -19.18 6.49 -15.25
C MET A 43 -18.37 5.85 -16.39
N THR A 44 -18.69 6.20 -17.65
CA THR A 44 -17.93 5.71 -18.81
C THR A 44 -16.54 6.33 -18.89
N ALA A 45 -16.38 7.60 -18.55
CA ALA A 45 -15.07 8.27 -18.49
C ALA A 45 -14.16 7.70 -17.39
N THR A 46 -14.72 7.36 -16.21
CA THR A 46 -13.98 6.68 -15.15
C THR A 46 -13.59 5.26 -15.52
N ALA A 47 -14.46 4.50 -16.18
CA ALA A 47 -14.19 3.14 -16.65
C ALA A 47 -13.12 3.12 -17.76
N LEU A 48 -13.09 4.12 -18.64
CA LEU A 48 -12.04 4.29 -19.65
C LEU A 48 -10.70 4.69 -19.03
N ALA A 49 -10.71 5.61 -18.05
CA ALA A 49 -9.51 6.02 -17.33
C ALA A 49 -8.89 4.88 -16.50
N GLN A 50 -9.70 3.95 -15.98
CA GLN A 50 -9.25 2.78 -15.24
C GLN A 50 -8.46 1.80 -16.12
N LYS A 51 -8.77 1.72 -17.42
CA LYS A 51 -8.12 0.83 -18.38
C LYS A 51 -6.65 1.22 -18.66
N ASP A 52 -6.31 2.48 -18.48
CA ASP A 52 -4.99 3.04 -18.79
C ASP A 52 -4.05 3.08 -17.57
N ILE A 53 -4.55 2.76 -16.35
CA ILE A 53 -3.72 2.73 -15.15
C ILE A 53 -3.09 1.35 -14.99
N PRO A 54 -1.75 1.22 -15.12
CA PRO A 54 -1.07 -0.06 -15.04
C PRO A 54 -1.25 -0.69 -13.65
N LEU A 55 -1.24 -2.03 -13.58
CA LEU A 55 -1.15 -2.74 -12.31
C LEU A 55 0.28 -2.76 -11.78
N VAL A 56 1.28 -2.74 -12.66
CA VAL A 56 2.69 -2.92 -12.31
C VAL A 56 3.57 -2.14 -13.28
N TYR A 57 4.76 -1.79 -12.83
CA TYR A 57 5.79 -1.16 -13.66
C TYR A 57 6.91 -2.15 -13.98
N LYS A 58 7.76 -1.82 -14.96
CA LYS A 58 8.87 -2.68 -15.41
C LYS A 58 10.22 -2.34 -14.77
N VAL A 59 10.23 -1.32 -13.92
CA VAL A 59 11.43 -0.84 -13.22
C VAL A 59 11.16 -0.75 -11.73
N GLU A 60 12.21 -0.85 -10.94
CA GLU A 60 12.16 -0.82 -9.48
C GLU A 60 11.50 0.47 -8.95
N ASN A 61 11.91 1.62 -9.46
CA ASN A 61 11.38 2.92 -9.06
C ASN A 61 11.15 3.85 -10.26
N THR A 62 9.90 4.00 -10.66
CA THR A 62 9.48 4.90 -11.75
C THR A 62 9.55 6.38 -11.34
N GLY A 63 9.51 6.67 -10.05
CA GLY A 63 9.58 8.02 -9.45
C GLY A 63 10.99 8.48 -9.09
N ALA A 64 12.06 7.80 -9.52
CA ALA A 64 13.44 8.08 -9.13
C ALA A 64 13.92 9.52 -9.37
N LYS A 65 13.31 10.24 -10.33
CA LYS A 65 13.62 11.64 -10.65
C LYS A 65 12.98 12.66 -9.71
N ALA A 66 12.16 12.25 -8.74
CA ALA A 66 11.57 13.15 -7.77
C ALA A 66 12.66 13.82 -6.91
N SER A 67 12.45 15.10 -6.61
CA SER A 67 13.37 15.92 -5.82
C SER A 67 12.58 16.65 -4.74
N PRO A 68 12.27 15.96 -3.61
CA PRO A 68 11.51 16.55 -2.52
C PRO A 68 12.32 17.63 -1.80
N GLN A 69 11.61 18.53 -1.12
CA GLN A 69 12.19 19.30 -0.04
C GLN A 69 12.23 18.41 1.22
N LEU A 70 13.37 18.33 1.84
CA LEU A 70 13.64 17.55 3.05
C LEU A 70 14.07 18.50 4.19
N PRO A 71 13.12 19.22 4.83
CA PRO A 71 13.44 20.19 5.86
C PRO A 71 14.03 19.48 7.09
N ALA A 72 15.02 20.11 7.71
CA ALA A 72 15.42 19.73 9.04
C ALA A 72 14.23 19.94 10.01
N LYS A 73 14.22 19.21 11.13
CA LYS A 73 13.10 19.20 12.08
C LYS A 73 12.68 20.61 12.54
N ASP A 74 13.64 21.48 12.84
CA ASP A 74 13.42 22.87 13.28
C ASP A 74 12.72 23.75 12.23
N LYS A 75 12.69 23.30 10.98
CA LYS A 75 12.02 23.97 9.83
C LYS A 75 10.80 23.20 9.34
N ALA A 76 10.52 22.05 9.93
CA ALA A 76 9.39 21.24 9.56
C ALA A 76 8.07 21.84 10.10
N LYS A 77 7.00 21.72 9.31
CA LYS A 77 5.67 22.14 9.75
C LYS A 77 5.10 21.11 10.72
N LYS A 78 4.59 21.58 11.86
CA LYS A 78 3.83 20.74 12.79
C LYS A 78 2.47 20.37 12.19
N VAL A 79 2.13 19.07 12.14
CA VAL A 79 0.87 18.53 11.65
C VAL A 79 0.39 17.48 12.64
N GLU A 80 -0.71 17.77 13.34
CA GLU A 80 -1.29 16.88 14.36
C GLU A 80 -2.13 15.74 13.75
N SER A 81 -2.76 15.99 12.60
CA SER A 81 -3.48 14.99 11.80
C SER A 81 -2.53 14.22 10.88
N LEU A 82 -3.07 13.27 10.10
CA LEU A 82 -2.29 12.63 9.05
C LEU A 82 -1.93 13.64 7.95
N THR A 83 -0.74 13.49 7.41
CA THR A 83 -0.24 14.32 6.30
C THR A 83 -1.03 14.05 5.01
N ASN A 84 -1.08 15.03 4.11
CA ASN A 84 -1.81 14.88 2.85
C ASN A 84 -0.93 14.21 1.78
N PRO A 85 -1.18 12.95 1.38
CA PRO A 85 -0.34 12.24 0.41
C PRO A 85 -0.33 12.88 -0.97
N PHE A 86 -1.26 13.80 -1.26
CA PHE A 86 -1.32 14.50 -2.54
C PHE A 86 -0.52 15.80 -2.55
N GLU A 87 -0.20 16.37 -1.40
CA GLU A 87 0.55 17.60 -1.31
C GLU A 87 2.02 17.39 -1.75
N TRP A 88 2.54 18.32 -2.57
CA TRP A 88 3.95 18.29 -2.93
C TRP A 88 4.82 18.62 -1.72
N SER A 89 5.99 17.99 -1.62
CA SER A 89 6.94 18.19 -0.50
C SER A 89 7.31 19.65 -0.24
N ASN A 90 7.19 20.52 -1.25
CA ASN A 90 7.43 21.96 -1.13
C ASN A 90 6.22 22.77 -0.65
N GLY A 91 5.12 22.11 -0.29
CA GLY A 91 3.88 22.74 0.17
C GLY A 91 3.12 23.56 -0.91
N LYS A 92 3.52 23.48 -2.18
CA LYS A 92 2.92 24.29 -3.25
C LYS A 92 1.97 23.47 -4.13
N GLY A 93 0.75 23.31 -3.65
CA GLY A 93 -0.31 22.60 -4.36
C GLY A 93 -0.25 21.09 -4.21
N SER A 94 -1.02 20.37 -5.01
CA SER A 94 -1.21 18.93 -4.85
C SER A 94 -1.38 18.20 -6.18
N VAL A 95 -1.16 16.88 -6.16
CA VAL A 95 -1.38 15.99 -7.29
C VAL A 95 -2.86 15.97 -7.68
N LYS A 96 -3.16 16.33 -8.93
CA LYS A 96 -4.52 16.35 -9.49
C LYS A 96 -4.78 15.18 -10.46
N LYS A 97 -3.73 14.68 -11.14
CA LYS A 97 -3.84 13.67 -12.20
C LYS A 97 -2.93 12.48 -11.88
N PHE A 98 -3.37 11.27 -12.24
CA PHE A 98 -2.58 10.04 -12.06
C PHE A 98 -1.18 10.13 -12.67
N SER A 99 -1.02 10.75 -13.84
CA SER A 99 0.28 10.90 -14.50
C SER A 99 1.35 11.62 -13.66
N LYS A 100 0.93 12.39 -12.63
CA LYS A 100 1.83 13.08 -11.68
C LYS A 100 2.05 12.28 -10.39
N TRP A 101 1.22 11.26 -10.13
CA TRP A 101 1.32 10.46 -8.91
C TRP A 101 2.68 9.77 -8.77
N LYS A 102 3.26 9.29 -9.85
CA LYS A 102 4.61 8.68 -9.83
C LYS A 102 5.69 9.61 -9.27
N LEU A 103 5.58 10.93 -9.49
CA LEU A 103 6.55 11.89 -8.95
C LEU A 103 6.34 12.09 -7.45
N ARG A 104 5.09 12.28 -7.00
CA ARG A 104 4.79 12.41 -5.56
C ARG A 104 5.15 11.15 -4.80
N ARG A 105 4.84 9.96 -5.34
CA ARG A 105 5.29 8.68 -4.78
C ARG A 105 6.81 8.61 -4.64
N GLY A 106 7.55 9.14 -5.62
CA GLY A 106 9.00 9.26 -5.54
C GLY A 106 9.48 10.26 -4.48
N GLU A 107 8.73 11.36 -4.23
CA GLU A 107 9.01 12.27 -3.10
C GLU A 107 8.80 11.56 -1.76
N ILE A 108 7.65 10.89 -1.56
CA ILE A 108 7.35 10.12 -0.34
C ILE A 108 8.43 9.07 -0.08
N ALA A 109 8.85 8.35 -1.12
CA ALA A 109 9.94 7.38 -1.01
C ALA A 109 11.24 8.00 -0.49
N LYS A 110 11.57 9.22 -0.90
CA LYS A 110 12.75 9.94 -0.42
C LYS A 110 12.56 10.51 0.98
N GLU A 111 11.35 10.97 1.31
CA GLU A 111 10.99 11.41 2.66
C GLU A 111 11.15 10.26 3.66
N ILE A 112 10.57 9.09 3.40
CA ILE A 112 10.72 7.90 4.26
C ILE A 112 12.19 7.47 4.38
N GLN A 113 12.93 7.46 3.29
CA GLN A 113 14.37 7.14 3.33
C GLN A 113 15.16 8.13 4.17
N ASN A 114 14.89 9.42 4.04
CA ASN A 114 15.65 10.46 4.73
C ASN A 114 15.40 10.48 6.24
N TYR A 115 14.17 10.20 6.66
CA TYR A 115 13.79 10.40 8.06
C TYR A 115 13.63 9.10 8.86
N GLU A 116 13.45 7.95 8.18
CA GLU A 116 13.04 6.74 8.88
C GLU A 116 13.96 5.54 8.64
N ILE A 117 14.11 5.09 7.37
CA ILE A 117 14.77 3.81 7.10
C ILE A 117 16.20 3.92 6.56
N GLY A 118 16.62 5.10 6.13
CA GLY A 118 17.88 5.29 5.41
C GLY A 118 17.75 4.98 3.91
N THR A 119 18.84 5.19 3.20
CA THR A 119 18.87 5.12 1.73
C THR A 119 18.80 3.68 1.22
N LYS A 120 17.86 3.39 0.35
CA LYS A 120 17.86 2.18 -0.49
C LYS A 120 18.66 2.48 -1.75
N PRO A 121 19.91 2.01 -1.87
CA PRO A 121 20.78 2.38 -2.98
C PRO A 121 20.31 1.76 -4.31
N THR A 122 20.48 2.51 -5.38
CA THR A 122 20.30 1.99 -6.73
C THR A 122 21.51 1.13 -7.12
N VAL A 123 21.28 0.12 -7.96
CA VAL A 123 22.34 -0.76 -8.46
C VAL A 123 22.59 -0.44 -9.92
N ALA A 124 23.88 -0.28 -10.28
CA ALA A 124 24.25 0.02 -11.65
C ALA A 124 23.90 -1.14 -12.62
N PRO A 125 23.54 -0.85 -13.86
CA PRO A 125 23.39 -1.89 -14.88
C PRO A 125 24.66 -2.76 -14.98
N GLY A 126 24.47 -4.08 -15.00
CA GLY A 126 25.58 -5.05 -15.06
C GLY A 126 26.22 -5.42 -13.72
N ALA A 127 25.90 -4.71 -12.61
CA ALA A 127 26.36 -5.09 -11.28
C ALA A 127 25.67 -6.35 -10.73
N VAL A 128 24.52 -6.72 -11.28
CA VAL A 128 23.77 -7.93 -10.92
C VAL A 128 24.07 -9.04 -11.90
N LYS A 129 24.41 -10.23 -11.38
CA LYS A 129 24.55 -11.46 -12.17
C LYS A 129 23.65 -12.52 -11.57
N ALA A 130 22.85 -13.16 -12.41
CA ALA A 130 21.92 -14.20 -11.98
C ALA A 130 22.10 -15.50 -12.75
N LYS A 131 21.79 -16.62 -12.09
CA LYS A 131 21.69 -17.95 -12.72
C LYS A 131 20.68 -18.81 -11.97
N MET A 132 20.09 -19.77 -12.67
CA MET A 132 19.39 -20.88 -12.04
C MET A 132 20.35 -22.04 -11.78
N ASP A 133 20.18 -22.71 -10.64
CA ASP A 133 20.82 -23.95 -10.27
C ASP A 133 19.72 -24.92 -9.80
N GLY A 134 19.23 -25.75 -10.71
CA GLY A 134 17.93 -26.39 -10.56
C GLY A 134 16.83 -25.34 -10.36
N ASP A 135 16.04 -25.49 -9.31
CA ASP A 135 14.98 -24.57 -8.94
C ASP A 135 15.48 -23.40 -8.05
N THR A 136 16.78 -23.28 -7.84
CA THR A 136 17.38 -22.24 -7.00
C THR A 136 17.84 -21.07 -7.86
N LEU A 137 17.21 -19.91 -7.67
CA LEU A 137 17.70 -18.63 -8.17
C LEU A 137 18.91 -18.21 -7.33
N LYS A 138 20.04 -17.96 -7.98
CA LYS A 138 21.25 -17.39 -7.38
C LYS A 138 21.53 -16.02 -8.00
N VAL A 139 21.68 -15.01 -7.17
CA VAL A 139 21.93 -13.62 -7.59
C VAL A 139 23.16 -13.10 -6.87
N THR A 140 24.13 -12.63 -7.61
CA THR A 140 25.32 -11.96 -7.06
C THR A 140 25.32 -10.50 -7.47
N VAL A 141 25.47 -9.62 -6.49
CA VAL A 141 25.57 -8.17 -6.68
C VAL A 141 26.99 -7.75 -6.34
N THR A 142 27.65 -7.03 -7.24
CA THR A 142 29.00 -6.51 -7.02
C THR A 142 28.97 -4.98 -7.06
N VAL A 143 29.46 -4.37 -5.98
CA VAL A 143 29.54 -2.91 -5.80
C VAL A 143 30.91 -2.58 -5.21
N ASN A 144 31.64 -1.63 -5.77
CA ASN A 144 32.95 -1.18 -5.28
C ASN A 144 33.97 -2.31 -5.05
N GLY A 145 33.91 -3.38 -5.84
CA GLY A 145 34.78 -4.54 -5.71
C GLY A 145 34.32 -5.60 -4.70
N GLU A 146 33.35 -5.28 -3.86
CA GLU A 146 32.72 -6.21 -2.90
C GLU A 146 31.52 -6.92 -3.54
N SER A 147 31.25 -8.15 -3.10
CA SER A 147 30.14 -8.95 -3.63
C SER A 147 29.26 -9.52 -2.51
N LEU A 148 27.96 -9.51 -2.77
CA LEU A 148 26.96 -10.18 -1.95
C LEU A 148 26.14 -11.14 -2.82
N SER A 149 26.04 -12.41 -2.39
CA SER A 149 25.24 -13.43 -3.08
C SER A 149 23.97 -13.74 -2.30
N LEU A 150 22.84 -13.75 -3.02
CA LEU A 150 21.54 -14.14 -2.54
C LEU A 150 21.11 -15.43 -3.25
N SER A 151 20.38 -16.28 -2.53
CA SER A 151 19.80 -17.48 -3.11
C SER A 151 18.37 -17.69 -2.60
N ALA A 152 17.49 -18.14 -3.47
CA ALA A 152 16.11 -18.46 -3.13
C ALA A 152 15.59 -19.61 -4.00
N VAL A 153 14.95 -20.60 -3.38
CA VAL A 153 14.35 -21.73 -4.09
C VAL A 153 12.97 -21.31 -4.59
N ILE A 154 12.72 -21.49 -5.87
CA ILE A 154 11.39 -21.34 -6.48
C ILE A 154 10.67 -22.69 -6.39
N ARG A 155 9.51 -22.70 -5.79
CA ARG A 155 8.63 -23.88 -5.71
C ARG A 155 7.52 -23.69 -6.73
N TYR A 156 7.58 -24.44 -7.81
CA TYR A 156 6.59 -24.37 -8.86
C TYR A 156 5.30 -25.12 -8.47
N PRO A 157 4.13 -24.67 -8.94
CA PRO A 157 2.89 -25.40 -8.74
C PRO A 157 2.89 -26.70 -9.55
N SER A 158 2.11 -27.68 -9.08
CA SER A 158 1.92 -28.96 -9.79
C SER A 158 0.97 -28.85 -10.98
N GLU A 159 0.19 -27.76 -11.07
CA GLU A 159 -0.85 -27.56 -12.06
C GLU A 159 -0.63 -26.23 -12.79
N GLY A 160 -1.21 -26.12 -14.00
CA GLY A 160 -1.12 -24.94 -14.86
C GLY A 160 0.13 -24.94 -15.73
N GLU A 161 0.28 -23.88 -16.51
CA GLU A 161 1.35 -23.71 -17.49
C GLU A 161 2.20 -22.49 -17.19
N ALA A 162 3.50 -22.58 -17.44
CA ALA A 162 4.42 -21.45 -17.36
C ALA A 162 4.13 -20.41 -18.47
N PRO A 163 4.42 -19.12 -18.23
CA PRO A 163 5.04 -18.57 -17.03
C PRO A 163 4.06 -18.36 -15.87
N TYR A 164 4.44 -18.82 -14.69
CA TYR A 164 3.61 -18.75 -13.46
C TYR A 164 3.66 -17.39 -12.81
N ALA A 165 2.59 -17.00 -12.12
CA ALA A 165 2.66 -15.95 -11.12
C ALA A 165 3.57 -16.38 -9.96
N LEU A 166 4.14 -15.43 -9.22
CA LEU A 166 5.05 -15.70 -8.10
C LEU A 166 4.55 -15.01 -6.84
N MET A 167 4.47 -15.73 -5.72
CA MET A 167 4.35 -15.14 -4.38
C MET A 167 5.68 -15.25 -3.65
N ILE A 168 6.27 -14.12 -3.27
CA ILE A 168 7.50 -14.07 -2.48
C ILE A 168 7.13 -13.87 -1.01
N GLY A 169 7.54 -14.80 -0.15
CA GLY A 169 7.42 -14.64 1.29
C GLY A 169 8.63 -13.94 1.88
N THR A 170 8.42 -12.87 2.62
CA THR A 170 9.47 -12.19 3.40
C THR A 170 9.68 -12.99 4.69
N SER A 171 10.91 -13.51 4.90
CA SER A 171 11.25 -14.44 5.99
C SER A 171 10.49 -15.77 5.96
N GLY A 172 9.43 -15.89 5.17
CA GLY A 172 8.59 -17.07 5.02
C GLY A 172 7.28 -16.76 4.29
N ILE A 173 6.60 -17.78 3.78
CA ILE A 173 5.24 -17.64 3.29
C ILE A 173 4.30 -17.70 4.51
N SER A 174 3.73 -16.57 4.91
CA SER A 174 2.83 -16.48 6.06
C SER A 174 1.42 -17.01 5.77
N LEU A 175 1.02 -16.98 4.49
CA LEU A 175 -0.27 -17.47 4.05
C LEU A 175 -0.33 -19.00 4.09
N PRO A 176 -1.45 -19.61 4.52
CA PRO A 176 -1.64 -21.06 4.52
C PRO A 176 -1.53 -21.65 3.10
N LYS A 177 -1.06 -22.88 3.00
CA LYS A 177 -0.92 -23.57 1.70
C LYS A 177 -2.25 -23.70 0.94
N ASP A 178 -3.34 -23.80 1.68
CA ASP A 178 -4.68 -24.03 1.12
C ASP A 178 -5.13 -22.87 0.22
N VAL A 179 -4.72 -21.61 0.51
CA VAL A 179 -5.04 -20.47 -0.36
C VAL A 179 -4.36 -20.55 -1.74
N PHE A 180 -3.34 -21.40 -1.89
CA PHE A 180 -2.68 -21.64 -3.17
C PHE A 180 -3.19 -22.90 -3.89
N ALA A 181 -4.04 -23.71 -3.22
CA ALA A 181 -4.55 -24.96 -3.81
C ALA A 181 -5.34 -24.67 -5.09
N GLY A 182 -5.03 -25.40 -6.18
CA GLY A 182 -5.66 -25.20 -7.50
C GLY A 182 -5.32 -23.87 -8.17
N ARG A 183 -4.32 -23.14 -7.68
CA ARG A 183 -3.86 -21.87 -8.27
C ARG A 183 -2.43 -22.05 -8.82
N PRO A 184 -2.19 -21.78 -10.10
CA PRO A 184 -0.85 -21.89 -10.72
C PRO A 184 0.05 -20.72 -10.29
N ILE A 185 0.35 -20.66 -8.98
CA ILE A 185 1.20 -19.64 -8.36
C ILE A 185 2.45 -20.33 -7.80
N ALA A 186 3.61 -19.98 -8.32
CA ALA A 186 4.89 -20.38 -7.75
C ALA A 186 5.14 -19.61 -6.43
N THR A 187 5.91 -20.20 -5.53
CA THR A 187 6.30 -19.56 -4.28
C THR A 187 7.82 -19.52 -4.13
N MET A 188 8.32 -18.46 -3.51
CA MET A 188 9.74 -18.27 -3.21
C MET A 188 9.88 -17.62 -1.84
N VAL A 189 10.81 -18.07 -1.02
CA VAL A 189 11.11 -17.42 0.26
C VAL A 189 12.33 -16.52 0.10
N TYR A 190 12.16 -15.26 0.41
CA TYR A 190 13.26 -14.34 0.59
C TYR A 190 13.84 -14.49 2.00
N ALA A 191 15.04 -15.03 2.09
CA ALA A 191 15.79 -15.15 3.33
C ALA A 191 16.55 -13.82 3.59
N GLU A 192 15.91 -12.89 4.25
CA GLU A 192 16.35 -11.52 4.49
C GLU A 192 17.70 -11.44 5.22
N ARG A 193 18.02 -12.47 6.02
CA ARG A 193 19.29 -12.57 6.75
C ARG A 193 20.52 -12.68 5.87
N GLN A 194 20.35 -13.02 4.59
CA GLN A 194 21.45 -12.96 3.61
C GLN A 194 21.90 -11.52 3.34
N VAL A 195 21.06 -10.53 3.65
CA VAL A 195 21.32 -9.10 3.46
C VAL A 195 21.61 -8.42 4.79
N ASN A 196 20.73 -8.59 5.75
CA ASN A 196 20.87 -8.07 7.10
C ASN A 196 20.40 -9.16 8.09
N ASN A 197 21.35 -9.67 8.85
CA ASN A 197 21.14 -10.79 9.77
C ASN A 197 20.68 -10.37 11.19
N TYR A 198 20.15 -9.17 11.35
CA TYR A 198 19.47 -8.76 12.56
C TYR A 198 18.32 -9.71 12.89
N SER A 199 18.12 -9.98 14.16
CA SER A 199 17.02 -10.80 14.68
C SER A 199 16.55 -10.26 16.03
N GLN A 200 15.29 -9.89 16.11
CA GLN A 200 14.64 -9.48 17.37
C GLN A 200 14.60 -10.61 18.42
N PHE A 201 14.78 -11.87 18.00
CA PHE A 201 14.73 -13.06 18.86
C PHE A 201 16.12 -13.60 19.21
N GLY A 202 17.20 -12.92 18.82
CA GLY A 202 18.57 -13.36 19.01
C GLY A 202 19.49 -12.23 19.49
N LYS A 203 20.77 -12.53 19.60
CA LYS A 203 21.76 -11.45 19.77
C LYS A 203 21.91 -10.75 18.44
N PRO A 204 21.60 -9.44 18.36
CA PRO A 204 21.81 -8.69 17.13
C PRO A 204 23.30 -8.62 16.82
N SER A 205 23.67 -8.71 15.55
CA SER A 205 25.05 -8.58 15.08
C SER A 205 25.62 -7.16 15.24
N GLY A 206 24.75 -6.19 15.59
CA GLY A 206 25.10 -4.78 15.69
C GLY A 206 25.06 -4.06 14.35
N ARG A 207 24.62 -2.81 14.38
CA ARG A 207 24.54 -1.93 13.21
C ARG A 207 25.95 -1.69 12.65
N GLY A 208 26.05 -1.64 11.31
CA GLY A 208 27.33 -1.47 10.60
C GLY A 208 28.13 -2.75 10.35
N ASN A 209 27.61 -3.93 10.76
CA ASN A 209 28.28 -5.23 10.58
C ASN A 209 27.44 -6.25 9.82
N TYR A 210 26.42 -5.81 9.07
CA TYR A 210 25.58 -6.67 8.28
C TYR A 210 26.22 -6.99 6.92
N PRO A 211 25.84 -8.09 6.23
CA PRO A 211 26.34 -8.39 4.89
C PRO A 211 26.18 -7.23 3.89
N PHE A 212 25.07 -6.47 3.98
CA PHE A 212 24.82 -5.27 3.19
C PHE A 212 25.88 -4.17 3.41
N ASP A 213 26.34 -3.98 4.66
CA ASP A 213 27.24 -2.87 5.02
C ASP A 213 28.63 -3.03 4.40
N ARG A 214 29.00 -4.24 3.95
CA ARG A 214 30.24 -4.46 3.19
C ARG A 214 30.18 -3.85 1.79
N LEU A 215 28.99 -3.85 1.18
CA LEU A 215 28.80 -3.23 -0.14
C LEU A 215 28.64 -1.72 -0.04
N TYR A 216 28.07 -1.25 1.06
CA TYR A 216 27.67 0.14 1.27
C TYR A 216 28.04 0.61 2.69
N PRO A 217 29.37 0.70 3.01
CA PRO A 217 29.83 1.07 4.36
C PRO A 217 29.39 2.48 4.78
N GLU A 218 29.11 3.36 3.82
CA GLU A 218 28.58 4.70 4.03
C GLU A 218 27.11 4.70 4.48
N LEU A 219 26.39 3.59 4.29
CA LEU A 219 24.98 3.40 4.67
C LEU A 219 24.80 2.55 5.93
N LYS A 220 25.83 2.43 6.76
CA LYS A 220 25.83 1.62 7.99
C LYS A 220 24.75 2.01 9.01
N ASP A 221 24.26 3.26 8.94
CA ASP A 221 23.21 3.77 9.82
C ASP A 221 21.79 3.48 9.32
N ASN A 222 21.65 2.86 8.16
CA ASN A 222 20.36 2.44 7.64
C ASN A 222 19.63 1.47 8.57
N GLY A 223 18.31 1.63 8.66
CA GLY A 223 17.44 0.63 9.25
C GLY A 223 17.32 -0.63 8.40
N ALA A 224 17.01 -1.76 9.02
CA ALA A 224 16.93 -3.04 8.35
C ALA A 224 15.91 -3.06 7.20
N TYR A 225 14.78 -2.33 7.30
CA TYR A 225 13.78 -2.29 6.23
C TYR A 225 14.30 -1.67 4.93
N SER A 226 15.22 -0.72 4.98
CA SER A 226 15.91 -0.23 3.77
C SER A 226 16.73 -1.33 3.12
N GLN A 227 17.52 -2.04 3.92
CA GLN A 227 18.42 -3.10 3.46
C GLN A 227 17.64 -4.32 2.96
N TRP A 228 16.60 -4.74 3.68
CA TRP A 228 15.75 -5.86 3.28
C TRP A 228 14.94 -5.57 2.00
N ALA A 229 14.39 -4.35 1.87
CA ALA A 229 13.74 -3.94 0.64
C ALA A 229 14.71 -3.86 -0.56
N TRP A 230 15.98 -3.52 -0.32
CA TRP A 230 17.01 -3.62 -1.34
C TRP A 230 17.25 -5.08 -1.77
N GLY A 231 17.34 -6.01 -0.82
CA GLY A 231 17.62 -7.41 -1.12
C GLY A 231 16.55 -8.09 -1.98
N ILE A 232 15.26 -7.85 -1.68
CA ILE A 232 14.17 -8.43 -2.49
C ILE A 232 14.21 -7.90 -3.93
N SER A 233 14.55 -6.62 -4.10
CA SER A 233 14.70 -6.02 -5.43
C SER A 233 15.83 -6.69 -6.22
N ARG A 234 16.90 -7.14 -5.57
CA ARG A 234 17.99 -7.87 -6.23
C ARG A 234 17.56 -9.25 -6.70
N LEU A 235 16.70 -9.95 -5.95
CA LEU A 235 16.11 -11.21 -6.45
C LEU A 235 15.21 -10.96 -7.65
N ILE A 236 14.41 -9.89 -7.64
CA ILE A 236 13.55 -9.52 -8.78
C ILE A 236 14.41 -9.12 -9.99
N ASP A 237 15.55 -8.44 -9.79
CA ASP A 237 16.51 -8.16 -10.87
C ASP A 237 17.03 -9.45 -11.51
N GLY A 238 17.35 -10.45 -10.68
CA GLY A 238 17.78 -11.76 -11.15
C GLY A 238 16.72 -12.47 -12.00
N LEU A 239 15.47 -12.47 -11.54
CA LEU A 239 14.35 -13.02 -12.31
C LEU A 239 14.17 -12.28 -13.64
N GLN A 240 14.24 -10.95 -13.62
CA GLN A 240 14.12 -10.11 -14.80
C GLN A 240 15.27 -10.32 -15.80
N GLN A 241 16.51 -10.46 -15.31
CA GLN A 241 17.69 -10.71 -16.13
C GLN A 241 17.61 -12.05 -16.88
N LEU A 242 17.15 -13.10 -16.20
CA LEU A 242 17.03 -14.44 -16.76
C LEU A 242 15.81 -14.61 -17.66
N GLY A 243 14.74 -13.86 -17.38
CA GLY A 243 13.50 -13.90 -18.14
C GLY A 243 12.62 -15.13 -17.86
N PRO A 244 11.38 -15.12 -18.38
CA PRO A 244 10.39 -16.16 -18.12
C PRO A 244 10.74 -17.52 -18.75
N GLU A 245 11.48 -17.56 -19.83
CA GLU A 245 11.90 -18.81 -20.48
C GLU A 245 12.80 -19.66 -19.58
N VAL A 246 13.64 -19.00 -18.77
CA VAL A 246 14.56 -19.67 -17.84
C VAL A 246 13.91 -19.85 -16.46
N THR A 247 13.27 -18.81 -15.94
CA THR A 247 12.72 -18.81 -14.57
C THR A 247 11.32 -19.38 -14.48
N LYS A 248 10.60 -19.51 -15.59
CA LYS A 248 9.18 -19.87 -15.67
C LYS A 248 8.27 -18.90 -14.91
N ILE A 249 8.71 -17.68 -14.62
CA ILE A 249 7.98 -16.69 -13.84
C ILE A 249 7.49 -15.52 -14.72
N ASN A 250 6.22 -15.16 -14.53
CA ASN A 250 5.61 -13.99 -15.14
C ASN A 250 5.99 -12.73 -14.34
N MET A 251 6.84 -11.88 -14.91
CA MET A 251 7.33 -10.67 -14.26
C MET A 251 6.25 -9.61 -14.00
N GLU A 252 5.08 -9.71 -14.60
CA GLU A 252 3.96 -8.80 -14.34
C GLU A 252 3.03 -9.31 -13.22
N ARG A 253 3.32 -10.49 -12.63
CA ARG A 253 2.49 -11.21 -11.66
C ARG A 253 3.26 -11.63 -10.42
N ILE A 254 4.06 -10.71 -9.88
CA ILE A 254 4.82 -10.93 -8.64
C ILE A 254 4.03 -10.35 -7.47
N GLY A 255 3.80 -11.18 -6.45
CA GLY A 255 3.27 -10.78 -5.16
C GLY A 255 4.31 -10.90 -4.05
N VAL A 256 4.10 -10.17 -2.96
CA VAL A 256 4.87 -10.27 -1.72
C VAL A 256 3.95 -10.44 -0.53
N THR A 257 4.35 -11.27 0.44
CA THR A 257 3.61 -11.48 1.68
C THR A 257 4.55 -11.72 2.87
N GLY A 258 4.07 -11.43 4.06
CA GLY A 258 4.75 -11.69 5.32
C GLY A 258 3.84 -11.35 6.49
N CYS A 259 4.21 -11.77 7.70
CA CYS A 259 3.45 -11.50 8.91
C CYS A 259 4.32 -10.84 9.98
N SER A 260 3.71 -9.98 10.82
CA SER A 260 4.37 -9.28 11.93
C SER A 260 5.52 -8.39 11.40
N TYR A 261 6.74 -8.51 11.92
CA TYR A 261 7.89 -7.77 11.36
C TYR A 261 8.11 -8.06 9.86
N ALA A 262 7.84 -9.30 9.43
CA ALA A 262 7.89 -9.65 8.01
C ALA A 262 6.69 -9.08 7.22
N GLY A 263 5.56 -8.81 7.88
CA GLY A 263 4.43 -8.05 7.31
C GLY A 263 4.79 -6.59 7.06
N LYS A 264 5.49 -5.94 8.02
CA LYS A 264 6.10 -4.62 7.81
C LYS A 264 7.06 -4.66 6.62
N MET A 265 7.96 -5.67 6.58
CA MET A 265 8.90 -5.87 5.46
C MET A 265 8.17 -6.02 4.12
N ALA A 266 7.06 -6.76 4.06
CA ALA A 266 6.27 -6.90 2.84
C ALA A 266 5.73 -5.55 2.35
N LEU A 267 5.28 -4.66 3.26
CA LEU A 267 4.86 -3.31 2.91
C LEU A 267 6.02 -2.47 2.34
N PHE A 268 7.18 -2.48 3.00
CA PHE A 268 8.36 -1.78 2.49
C PHE A 268 8.80 -2.34 1.13
N CYS A 269 8.84 -3.66 0.96
CA CYS A 269 9.16 -4.27 -0.33
C CYS A 269 8.17 -3.85 -1.42
N GLY A 270 6.86 -3.94 -1.13
CA GLY A 270 5.81 -3.53 -2.06
C GLY A 270 5.86 -2.03 -2.38
N ALA A 271 6.16 -1.17 -1.40
CA ALA A 271 6.26 0.27 -1.60
C ALA A 271 7.50 0.67 -2.44
N PHE A 272 8.64 0.03 -2.19
CA PHE A 272 9.94 0.40 -2.76
C PHE A 272 10.36 -0.42 -4.00
N ASP A 273 9.53 -1.37 -4.46
CA ASP A 273 9.73 -2.02 -5.75
C ASP A 273 8.44 -2.04 -6.57
N GLU A 274 8.40 -1.23 -7.61
CA GLU A 274 7.21 -1.02 -8.44
C GLU A 274 6.92 -2.18 -9.40
N ARG A 275 7.74 -3.23 -9.41
CA ARG A 275 7.52 -4.49 -10.15
C ARG A 275 6.67 -5.49 -9.37
N ILE A 276 6.40 -5.23 -8.10
CA ILE A 276 5.53 -6.06 -7.26
C ILE A 276 4.08 -5.65 -7.51
N ALA A 277 3.28 -6.56 -8.08
CA ALA A 277 1.89 -6.32 -8.46
C ALA A 277 0.92 -6.39 -7.26
N LEU A 278 1.20 -7.24 -6.27
CA LEU A 278 0.36 -7.48 -5.11
C LEU A 278 1.19 -7.52 -3.82
N THR A 279 0.76 -6.79 -2.82
CA THR A 279 1.28 -6.85 -1.45
C THR A 279 0.20 -7.37 -0.50
N ILE A 280 0.44 -8.47 0.19
CA ILE A 280 -0.42 -8.96 1.28
C ILE A 280 0.38 -8.87 2.57
N ALA A 281 0.07 -7.88 3.41
CA ALA A 281 0.72 -7.66 4.68
C ALA A 281 -0.16 -8.17 5.82
N GLN A 282 0.26 -9.25 6.45
CA GLN A 282 -0.45 -9.83 7.58
C GLN A 282 0.09 -9.25 8.88
N GLU A 283 -0.79 -8.71 9.70
CA GLU A 283 -0.52 -8.18 11.04
C GLU A 283 0.74 -7.29 11.12
N PRO A 284 0.86 -6.28 10.22
CA PRO A 284 2.10 -5.51 10.11
C PRO A 284 2.30 -4.51 11.27
N GLY A 285 1.26 -4.15 11.98
CA GLY A 285 1.33 -3.32 13.20
C GLY A 285 1.97 -1.94 13.04
N GLY A 286 2.47 -1.42 14.15
CA GLY A 286 3.27 -0.19 14.22
C GLY A 286 4.55 -0.32 13.41
N GLY A 287 4.98 0.75 12.74
CA GLY A 287 6.10 0.66 11.77
C GLY A 287 5.78 -0.14 10.51
N GLY A 288 4.54 -0.59 10.36
CA GLY A 288 3.98 -1.22 9.17
C GLY A 288 2.81 -0.42 8.61
N ALA A 289 1.58 -0.90 8.80
CA ALA A 289 0.39 -0.18 8.32
C ALA A 289 -0.14 0.87 9.29
N ALA A 290 0.16 0.77 10.59
CA ALA A 290 -0.33 1.71 11.61
C ALA A 290 0.39 3.07 11.51
N ALA A 291 -0.39 4.15 11.64
CA ALA A 291 0.13 5.52 11.60
C ALA A 291 0.83 5.89 12.92
N TRP A 292 2.04 6.43 12.83
CA TRP A 292 2.82 6.85 14.00
C TRP A 292 2.09 7.88 14.85
N ARG A 293 1.45 8.88 14.23
CA ARG A 293 0.68 9.94 14.94
C ARG A 293 -0.50 9.39 15.71
N TYR A 294 -1.29 8.50 15.10
CA TYR A 294 -2.43 7.91 15.79
C TYR A 294 -1.97 7.01 16.93
N SER A 295 -0.97 6.15 16.71
CA SER A 295 -0.42 5.27 17.75
C SER A 295 0.12 6.07 18.95
N ARG A 296 0.84 7.16 18.69
CA ARG A 296 1.28 8.07 19.76
C ARG A 296 0.11 8.68 20.52
N TRP A 297 -0.86 9.25 19.81
CA TRP A 297 -2.06 9.81 20.43
C TRP A 297 -2.80 8.76 21.24
N HIS A 298 -3.00 7.55 20.71
CA HIS A 298 -3.67 6.44 21.39
C HIS A 298 -2.99 6.14 22.74
N ASN A 299 -1.67 6.03 22.76
CA ASN A 299 -0.91 5.75 23.98
C ASN A 299 -0.98 6.88 25.03
N THR A 300 -1.47 8.06 24.67
CA THR A 300 -1.71 9.17 25.62
C THR A 300 -3.13 9.18 26.21
N GLN A 301 -4.03 8.31 25.71
CA GLN A 301 -5.40 8.31 26.20
C GLN A 301 -5.51 7.60 27.56
N PRO A 302 -6.30 8.11 28.51
CA PRO A 302 -6.46 7.48 29.80
C PRO A 302 -7.04 6.04 29.64
N GLY A 303 -6.37 5.07 30.25
CA GLY A 303 -6.79 3.67 30.23
C GLY A 303 -6.53 2.92 28.92
N ALA A 304 -5.90 3.55 27.93
CA ALA A 304 -5.53 2.86 26.70
C ALA A 304 -4.40 1.84 26.96
N GLU A 305 -4.55 0.65 26.41
CA GLU A 305 -3.45 -0.33 26.35
C GLU A 305 -2.41 0.13 25.34
N ALA A 306 -1.12 0.01 25.73
CA ALA A 306 -0.02 0.50 24.91
C ALA A 306 0.10 -0.27 23.58
N VAL A 307 0.17 0.47 22.50
CA VAL A 307 0.44 -0.04 21.15
C VAL A 307 1.83 0.35 20.68
N GLU A 308 2.34 -0.34 19.65
CA GLU A 308 3.62 0.01 19.04
C GLU A 308 3.57 1.42 18.42
N CYS A 309 4.53 2.26 18.80
CA CYS A 309 4.73 3.63 18.32
C CYS A 309 6.23 3.97 18.31
N LEU A 310 6.60 5.21 17.97
CA LEU A 310 8.01 5.64 17.95
C LEU A 310 8.71 5.60 19.32
N ASP A 311 7.97 5.52 20.44
CA ASP A 311 8.59 5.46 21.77
C ASP A 311 9.06 4.04 22.15
N ASN A 312 8.49 3.01 21.51
CA ASN A 312 8.68 1.60 21.91
C ASN A 312 8.94 0.62 20.76
N THR A 313 9.08 1.09 19.52
CA THR A 313 9.42 0.24 18.37
C THR A 313 10.88 -0.24 18.42
N ASP A 314 11.20 -1.23 17.58
CA ASP A 314 12.56 -1.77 17.46
C ASP A 314 13.40 -0.94 16.47
N TYR A 315 14.34 -0.15 16.99
CA TYR A 315 15.17 0.75 16.21
C TYR A 315 16.30 0.08 15.41
N HIS A 316 16.44 -1.22 15.44
CA HIS A 316 17.23 -1.92 14.42
C HIS A 316 16.52 -1.96 13.05
N TRP A 317 15.19 -1.86 13.07
CA TRP A 317 14.38 -1.79 11.84
C TRP A 317 14.48 -0.43 11.15
N PHE A 318 14.69 0.63 11.93
CA PHE A 318 14.71 2.03 11.52
C PHE A 318 16.06 2.69 11.84
N MET A 319 16.28 3.91 11.37
CA MET A 319 17.43 4.71 11.81
C MET A 319 17.25 5.16 13.25
N GLU A 320 18.34 5.24 14.01
CA GLU A 320 18.29 5.76 15.39
C GLU A 320 17.91 7.24 15.42
N SER A 321 18.28 8.00 14.40
CA SER A 321 17.89 9.40 14.24
C SER A 321 16.38 9.61 14.20
N LEU A 322 15.58 8.63 13.80
CA LEU A 322 14.13 8.68 13.89
C LEU A 322 13.68 8.77 15.34
N LYS A 323 14.26 7.94 16.22
CA LYS A 323 14.00 8.01 17.67
C LYS A 323 14.39 9.34 18.26
N GLU A 324 15.61 9.75 18.01
CA GLU A 324 16.21 10.95 18.59
C GLU A 324 15.43 12.22 18.23
N ASN A 325 14.91 12.28 17.00
CA ASN A 325 14.27 13.47 16.49
C ASN A 325 12.74 13.48 16.56
N TYR A 326 12.08 12.30 16.56
CA TYR A 326 10.64 12.22 16.31
C TYR A 326 9.85 11.37 17.31
N SER A 327 10.47 10.89 18.41
CA SER A 327 9.73 10.22 19.49
C SER A 327 8.80 11.19 20.23
N GLY A 328 7.80 10.65 20.89
CA GLY A 328 6.81 11.44 21.62
C GLY A 328 5.98 12.34 20.69
N ASP A 329 5.69 13.55 21.15
CA ASP A 329 4.87 14.52 20.41
C ASP A 329 5.60 15.09 19.18
N GLU A 330 6.92 14.88 19.09
CA GLU A 330 7.74 15.29 17.96
C GLU A 330 7.39 14.55 16.65
N VAL A 331 6.67 13.45 16.75
CA VAL A 331 6.10 12.74 15.57
C VAL A 331 5.29 13.67 14.68
N SER A 332 4.70 14.72 15.24
CA SER A 332 3.92 15.73 14.52
C SER A 332 4.75 16.56 13.52
N TYR A 333 6.08 16.52 13.61
CA TYR A 333 6.98 17.20 12.67
C TYR A 333 7.47 16.32 11.52
N LEU A 334 7.18 15.00 11.51
CA LEU A 334 7.45 14.17 10.33
C LEU A 334 6.66 14.68 9.13
N PRO A 335 7.25 14.82 7.94
CA PRO A 335 6.54 15.32 6.76
C PRO A 335 5.63 14.28 6.11
N TYR A 336 5.61 13.06 6.60
CA TYR A 336 4.80 11.93 6.14
C TYR A 336 4.29 11.12 7.34
N ASP A 337 3.46 10.10 7.07
CA ASP A 337 3.12 9.05 8.03
C ASP A 337 2.86 7.73 7.26
N HIS A 338 2.64 6.61 7.95
CA HIS A 338 2.64 5.27 7.35
C HIS A 338 1.46 5.00 6.38
N HIS A 339 0.39 5.78 6.44
CA HIS A 339 -0.61 5.76 5.36
C HIS A 339 0.01 6.17 4.00
N GLU A 340 1.07 6.98 4.00
CA GLU A 340 1.80 7.33 2.78
C GLU A 340 2.74 6.21 2.33
N LEU A 341 3.34 5.43 3.25
CA LEU A 341 4.04 4.20 2.91
C LEU A 341 3.12 3.22 2.18
N VAL A 342 1.90 3.00 2.71
CA VAL A 342 0.89 2.18 2.04
C VAL A 342 0.51 2.81 0.69
N ALA A 343 0.26 4.12 0.64
CA ALA A 343 -0.11 4.83 -0.58
C ALA A 343 0.94 4.74 -1.70
N MET A 344 2.23 4.60 -1.38
CA MET A 344 3.28 4.34 -2.37
C MET A 344 3.04 3.08 -3.20
N ILE A 345 2.30 2.11 -2.70
CA ILE A 345 1.95 0.90 -3.45
C ILE A 345 1.00 1.23 -4.62
N CYS A 346 0.16 2.28 -4.52
CA CYS A 346 -0.72 2.70 -5.61
C CYS A 346 0.08 3.03 -6.90
N PRO A 347 -0.29 2.47 -8.06
CA PRO A 347 -1.57 1.87 -8.46
C PRO A 347 -1.66 0.34 -8.30
N ARG A 348 -0.66 -0.28 -7.70
CA ARG A 348 -0.57 -1.73 -7.49
C ARG A 348 -1.53 -2.16 -6.38
N ALA A 349 -1.70 -3.47 -6.18
CA ALA A 349 -2.67 -3.97 -5.22
C ALA A 349 -2.06 -4.16 -3.83
N VAL A 350 -2.86 -3.87 -2.78
CA VAL A 350 -2.50 -4.12 -1.39
C VAL A 350 -3.70 -4.62 -0.59
N LEU A 351 -3.48 -5.68 0.20
CA LEU A 351 -4.40 -6.18 1.21
C LEU A 351 -3.66 -6.20 2.56
N MET A 352 -4.20 -5.50 3.56
CA MET A 352 -3.74 -5.55 4.94
C MET A 352 -4.67 -6.45 5.74
N LEU A 353 -4.10 -7.41 6.46
CA LEU A 353 -4.81 -8.29 7.39
C LEU A 353 -4.39 -7.90 8.81
N GLY A 354 -5.36 -7.69 9.70
CA GLY A 354 -5.14 -7.32 11.09
C GLY A 354 -5.73 -8.34 12.05
N ASN A 355 -5.33 -8.24 13.33
CA ASN A 355 -5.76 -9.11 14.41
C ASN A 355 -5.83 -8.32 15.73
N PRO A 356 -6.99 -7.80 16.13
CA PRO A 356 -7.14 -6.95 17.29
C PRO A 356 -6.97 -7.68 18.63
N ASP A 357 -6.84 -9.01 18.65
CA ASP A 357 -6.51 -9.75 19.88
C ASP A 357 -5.10 -9.45 20.40
N TYR A 358 -4.29 -8.79 19.58
CA TYR A 358 -2.91 -8.44 19.90
C TYR A 358 -2.72 -6.91 19.87
N ASN A 359 -2.94 -6.26 21.00
CA ASN A 359 -2.95 -4.79 21.12
C ASN A 359 -1.69 -4.11 20.56
N TRP A 360 -0.51 -4.74 20.74
CA TRP A 360 0.75 -4.16 20.22
C TRP A 360 0.76 -3.96 18.71
N LEU A 361 -0.13 -4.66 17.96
CA LEU A 361 -0.26 -4.50 16.51
C LEU A 361 -0.90 -3.16 16.11
N ALA A 362 -1.48 -2.43 17.05
CA ALA A 362 -2.06 -1.10 16.82
C ALA A 362 -3.13 -1.08 15.70
N ASP A 363 -4.01 -2.09 15.64
CA ASP A 363 -5.01 -2.21 14.58
C ASP A 363 -5.98 -1.02 14.46
N PRO A 364 -6.39 -0.31 15.55
CA PRO A 364 -7.14 0.96 15.41
C PRO A 364 -6.36 2.01 14.60
N SER A 365 -5.04 2.08 14.80
CA SER A 365 -4.15 2.98 14.06
C SER A 365 -4.01 2.53 12.59
N ALA A 366 -3.89 1.22 12.35
CA ALA A 366 -3.87 0.65 11.01
C ALA A 366 -5.19 0.91 10.26
N TYR A 367 -6.33 0.81 10.94
CA TYR A 367 -7.64 1.16 10.38
C TYR A 367 -7.70 2.62 9.90
N VAL A 368 -7.24 3.58 10.72
CA VAL A 368 -7.16 5.00 10.34
C VAL A 368 -6.23 5.20 9.15
N SER A 369 -5.04 4.62 9.20
CA SER A 369 -4.02 4.69 8.17
C SER A 369 -4.51 4.12 6.83
N MET A 370 -5.13 2.94 6.83
CA MET A 370 -5.66 2.31 5.63
C MET A 370 -6.79 3.12 5.00
N ASN A 371 -7.69 3.71 5.81
CA ASN A 371 -8.73 4.61 5.30
C ASN A 371 -8.14 5.88 4.66
N ALA A 372 -7.06 6.42 5.22
CA ALA A 372 -6.34 7.55 4.62
C ALA A 372 -5.64 7.15 3.30
N ALA A 373 -4.87 6.06 3.31
CA ALA A 373 -4.17 5.56 2.12
C ALA A 373 -5.14 5.25 0.96
N MET A 374 -6.29 4.65 1.27
CA MET A 374 -7.31 4.28 0.30
C MET A 374 -7.83 5.47 -0.51
N LYS A 375 -7.80 6.70 0.04
CA LYS A 375 -8.17 7.91 -0.70
C LYS A 375 -7.35 8.08 -1.98
N VAL A 376 -6.12 7.54 -2.04
CA VAL A 376 -5.28 7.62 -3.22
C VAL A 376 -5.83 6.75 -4.35
N TRP A 377 -6.21 5.51 -4.08
CA TRP A 377 -6.85 4.65 -5.08
C TRP A 377 -8.22 5.17 -5.49
N GLN A 378 -9.01 5.67 -4.53
CA GLN A 378 -10.32 6.29 -4.80
C GLN A 378 -10.19 7.49 -5.75
N LYS A 379 -9.20 8.37 -5.52
CA LYS A 379 -8.95 9.53 -6.38
C LYS A 379 -8.71 9.16 -7.84
N PHE A 380 -8.14 7.99 -8.07
CA PHE A 380 -7.81 7.51 -9.42
C PHE A 380 -8.80 6.46 -9.96
N GLY A 381 -9.90 6.19 -9.26
CA GLY A 381 -10.96 5.27 -9.72
C GLY A 381 -10.56 3.79 -9.75
N ILE A 382 -9.60 3.38 -8.91
CA ILE A 382 -9.06 2.00 -8.83
C ILE A 382 -9.13 1.45 -7.40
N GLU A 383 -10.15 1.80 -6.65
CA GLU A 383 -10.32 1.44 -5.23
C GLU A 383 -10.48 -0.08 -4.98
N ASP A 384 -10.69 -0.86 -6.02
CA ASP A 384 -10.70 -2.32 -5.99
C ASP A 384 -9.32 -2.94 -5.82
N ARG A 385 -8.23 -2.13 -5.87
CA ARG A 385 -6.85 -2.57 -5.67
C ARG A 385 -6.33 -2.39 -4.25
N VAL A 386 -7.15 -1.90 -3.33
CA VAL A 386 -6.76 -1.71 -1.92
C VAL A 386 -7.81 -2.28 -1.00
N GLY A 387 -7.38 -3.00 0.04
CA GLY A 387 -8.26 -3.58 1.03
C GLY A 387 -7.62 -3.74 2.40
N TYR A 388 -8.48 -3.90 3.41
CA TYR A 388 -8.11 -4.34 4.74
C TYR A 388 -9.17 -5.27 5.32
N SER A 389 -8.69 -6.23 6.13
CA SER A 389 -9.53 -7.16 6.88
C SER A 389 -8.92 -7.35 8.27
N ILE A 390 -9.58 -6.78 9.28
CA ILE A 390 -9.17 -6.80 10.68
C ILE A 390 -10.18 -7.68 11.42
N VAL A 391 -9.77 -8.88 11.79
CA VAL A 391 -10.63 -9.92 12.37
C VAL A 391 -9.98 -10.48 13.63
N ALA A 392 -10.76 -10.59 14.71
CA ALA A 392 -10.35 -11.22 15.96
C ALA A 392 -10.57 -12.73 15.96
N GLY A 393 -10.11 -13.43 17.00
CA GLY A 393 -10.41 -14.84 17.25
C GLY A 393 -9.39 -15.81 16.66
N HIS A 394 -8.16 -15.36 16.36
CA HIS A 394 -7.12 -16.25 15.86
C HIS A 394 -5.74 -15.95 16.45
N GLY A 395 -4.85 -16.95 16.42
CA GLY A 395 -3.48 -16.77 16.87
C GLY A 395 -2.68 -15.83 15.98
N HIS A 396 -1.67 -15.15 16.56
CA HIS A 396 -0.76 -14.27 15.82
C HIS A 396 -0.14 -14.97 14.61
N CYS A 397 -0.17 -14.33 13.46
CA CYS A 397 0.29 -14.89 12.18
C CYS A 397 -0.48 -16.13 11.70
N ARG A 398 -1.71 -16.29 12.15
CA ARG A 398 -2.64 -17.31 11.63
C ARG A 398 -3.72 -16.59 10.81
N LEU A 399 -4.02 -17.09 9.63
CA LEU A 399 -5.12 -16.55 8.84
C LEU A 399 -6.45 -17.03 9.45
N HIS A 400 -7.37 -16.08 9.74
CA HIS A 400 -8.72 -16.41 10.17
C HIS A 400 -9.51 -17.05 9.01
N PRO A 401 -10.40 -18.03 9.25
CA PRO A 401 -11.21 -18.64 8.19
C PRO A 401 -11.96 -17.65 7.30
N ASP A 402 -12.51 -16.59 7.89
CA ASP A 402 -13.22 -15.53 7.13
C ASP A 402 -12.32 -14.72 6.21
N GLN A 403 -11.01 -14.69 6.46
CA GLN A 403 -10.04 -13.99 5.63
C GLN A 403 -9.57 -14.80 4.40
N TYR A 404 -9.85 -16.13 4.37
CA TYR A 404 -9.47 -16.97 3.22
C TYR A 404 -10.07 -16.49 1.90
N PRO A 405 -11.41 -16.28 1.79
CA PRO A 405 -12.02 -15.81 0.55
C PRO A 405 -11.45 -14.47 0.08
N GLU A 406 -11.06 -13.60 1.02
CA GLU A 406 -10.51 -12.28 0.73
C GLU A 406 -9.10 -12.38 0.12
N VAL A 407 -8.24 -13.20 0.76
CA VAL A 407 -6.90 -13.48 0.25
C VAL A 407 -6.98 -14.15 -1.13
N GLU A 408 -7.82 -15.16 -1.27
CA GLU A 408 -8.05 -15.87 -2.54
C GLU A 408 -8.52 -14.93 -3.65
N ALA A 409 -9.44 -14.00 -3.34
CA ALA A 409 -9.90 -13.00 -4.29
C ALA A 409 -8.76 -12.11 -4.80
N TYR A 410 -7.85 -11.69 -3.91
CA TYR A 410 -6.69 -10.89 -4.28
C TYR A 410 -5.69 -11.68 -5.13
N LEU A 411 -5.40 -12.95 -4.77
CA LEU A 411 -4.57 -13.84 -5.58
C LEU A 411 -5.17 -14.04 -6.97
N ASP A 412 -6.45 -14.36 -7.03
CA ASP A 412 -7.17 -14.62 -8.28
C ASP A 412 -7.18 -13.40 -9.20
N LYS A 413 -7.47 -12.22 -8.67
CA LYS A 413 -7.55 -10.99 -9.47
C LYS A 413 -6.18 -10.48 -9.90
N PHE A 414 -5.25 -10.33 -8.95
CA PHE A 414 -4.02 -9.57 -9.21
C PHE A 414 -2.84 -10.45 -9.63
N LEU A 415 -2.83 -11.73 -9.29
CA LEU A 415 -1.80 -12.66 -9.75
C LEU A 415 -2.29 -13.53 -10.92
N LEU A 416 -3.54 -13.98 -10.92
CA LEU A 416 -4.06 -14.83 -11.98
C LEU A 416 -4.85 -14.06 -13.05
N GLY A 417 -5.17 -12.77 -12.82
CA GLY A 417 -5.83 -11.93 -13.81
C GLY A 417 -7.31 -12.23 -14.03
N LYS A 418 -7.98 -12.90 -13.08
CA LYS A 418 -9.42 -13.15 -13.13
C LYS A 418 -10.18 -11.83 -13.03
N LYS A 419 -11.16 -11.59 -13.91
CA LYS A 419 -11.83 -10.29 -14.04
C LYS A 419 -13.00 -10.13 -13.07
N ASP A 420 -13.81 -11.16 -12.90
CA ASP A 420 -15.07 -11.10 -12.16
C ASP A 420 -14.87 -11.48 -10.69
N VAL A 421 -13.91 -10.78 -10.02
CA VAL A 421 -13.56 -11.01 -8.62
C VAL A 421 -13.73 -9.72 -7.84
N ASN A 422 -14.54 -9.77 -6.77
CA ASN A 422 -14.70 -8.64 -5.85
C ASN A 422 -13.54 -8.57 -4.85
N THR A 423 -12.79 -7.48 -4.89
CA THR A 423 -11.65 -7.20 -4.00
C THR A 423 -11.87 -5.94 -3.17
N LYS A 424 -13.10 -5.42 -3.10
CA LYS A 424 -13.44 -4.27 -2.24
C LYS A 424 -13.64 -4.74 -0.78
N VAL A 425 -12.56 -5.14 -0.13
CA VAL A 425 -12.54 -5.63 1.25
C VAL A 425 -12.37 -4.46 2.21
N ARG A 426 -13.28 -4.33 3.18
CA ARG A 426 -13.32 -3.24 4.18
C ARG A 426 -13.89 -3.79 5.48
N ILE A 427 -13.18 -4.72 6.11
CA ILE A 427 -13.63 -5.42 7.31
C ILE A 427 -12.82 -4.93 8.51
N ALA A 428 -13.53 -4.52 9.54
CA ALA A 428 -12.97 -4.12 10.81
C ALA A 428 -13.99 -4.36 11.93
N PRO A 429 -13.57 -4.45 13.21
CA PRO A 429 -14.45 -4.49 14.35
C PRO A 429 -15.45 -3.34 14.35
N ALA A 430 -16.69 -3.61 14.80
CA ALA A 430 -17.79 -2.62 14.76
C ALA A 430 -17.45 -1.34 15.56
N GLU A 431 -16.72 -1.48 16.66
CA GLU A 431 -16.27 -0.36 17.51
C GLU A 431 -15.34 0.61 16.78
N TYR A 432 -14.62 0.19 15.73
CA TYR A 432 -13.75 1.08 14.94
C TYR A 432 -14.56 2.11 14.14
N GLN A 433 -15.85 1.89 13.92
CA GLN A 433 -16.74 2.88 13.31
C GLN A 433 -16.92 4.13 14.19
N ASN A 434 -16.65 4.03 15.50
CA ASN A 434 -16.67 5.16 16.42
C ASN A 434 -15.41 6.04 16.37
N ILE A 435 -14.38 5.60 15.64
CA ILE A 435 -13.15 6.40 15.45
C ILE A 435 -13.47 7.60 14.54
N ASP A 436 -13.22 8.80 15.04
CA ASP A 436 -13.42 10.03 14.27
C ASP A 436 -12.32 10.15 13.16
N LEU A 437 -12.60 9.56 12.01
CA LEU A 437 -11.71 9.64 10.86
C LEU A 437 -11.52 11.09 10.36
N LYS A 438 -12.47 12.01 10.60
CA LYS A 438 -12.37 13.41 10.14
C LYS A 438 -11.33 14.19 10.94
N ARG A 439 -11.07 13.79 12.18
CA ARG A 439 -9.96 14.34 12.98
C ARG A 439 -8.61 14.06 12.34
N TRP A 440 -8.46 12.90 11.73
CA TRP A 440 -7.18 12.40 11.21
C TRP A 440 -6.99 12.65 9.73
N ILE A 441 -8.06 12.62 8.95
CA ILE A 441 -8.05 12.78 7.49
C ILE A 441 -8.76 14.10 7.18
N THR A 442 -8.00 15.19 7.21
CA THR A 442 -8.50 16.57 7.08
C THR A 442 -8.41 17.13 5.65
N TRP A 443 -7.98 16.35 4.67
CA TRP A 443 -7.72 16.69 3.27
C TRP A 443 -8.53 15.88 2.26
#